data_4baa85d710ecea17e3020ce8b593df46
#
_entry.id   4baa85d710ecea17e3020ce8b593df46
#
_cell.length_a   1.000
_cell.length_b   1.000
_cell.length_c   1.000
_cell.angle_alpha   90.00
_cell.angle_beta   90.00
_cell.angle_gamma   90.00
#
_symmetry.space_group_name_H-M   'P 1'
#
loop_
_entity.id
_entity.type
_entity.pdbx_description
1 polymer ?
#
loop_
_entity_poly.entity_id
_entity_poly.type
_entity_poly.pdbx_seq_one_letter_code
_entity_poly.pdbx_strand_id
1 'polypeptide(L)'
;PKKIYGHGWILSGDEKMSKSKGNILDPIEIINQYGLDPLRYYLIKEVSFGNDGNISQDRLENCINSDLANNFGNLCQRVTAFAIKNCEGKIPKNIKFIDDDLKILDKFKLNLDLIRNKIDNQDLNFYIDFIVNTLFETNKYFNDQEPWKKKDNTLRLNTIVYTTLEIVRK
;
A
#
# COMPACT_ATOMS: atom_id res chain seq x y z
N PRO A 1 22.06 -21.44 13.17
CA PRO A 1 21.56 -20.22 12.52
C PRO A 1 22.52 -19.04 12.80
N LYS A 2 22.64 -18.13 11.85
CA LYS A 2 23.46 -16.92 12.05
C LYS A 2 22.74 -15.86 12.90
N LYS A 3 21.40 -15.89 12.90
CA LYS A 3 20.54 -14.99 13.68
C LYS A 3 19.30 -15.75 14.13
N ILE A 4 18.77 -15.36 15.29
CA ILE A 4 17.48 -15.82 15.81
C ILE A 4 16.64 -14.57 16.04
N TYR A 5 15.41 -14.58 15.53
CA TYR A 5 14.46 -13.51 15.70
C TYR A 5 13.32 -14.00 16.60
N GLY A 6 13.05 -13.26 17.67
CA GLY A 6 11.88 -13.48 18.53
C GLY A 6 10.78 -12.49 18.13
N HIS A 7 9.56 -12.97 17.98
CA HIS A 7 8.38 -12.12 17.81
C HIS A 7 7.55 -12.07 19.10
N GLY A 8 6.73 -11.04 19.25
CA GLY A 8 5.80 -10.89 20.36
C GLY A 8 4.57 -11.82 20.25
N TRP A 9 3.70 -11.74 21.23
CA TRP A 9 2.44 -12.48 21.23
C TRP A 9 1.40 -11.82 20.35
N ILE A 10 0.52 -12.63 19.80
CA ILE A 10 -0.71 -12.15 19.17
C ILE A 10 -1.82 -12.21 20.22
N LEU A 11 -2.38 -11.04 20.52
CA LEU A 11 -3.42 -10.83 21.51
C LEU A 11 -4.78 -10.61 20.83
N SER A 12 -5.84 -10.92 21.54
CA SER A 12 -7.21 -10.59 21.14
C SER A 12 -7.88 -9.80 22.27
N GLY A 13 -8.20 -8.52 22.02
CA GLY A 13 -8.76 -7.64 23.03
C GLY A 13 -7.83 -7.40 24.22
N ASP A 14 -6.53 -7.18 23.94
CA ASP A 14 -5.45 -7.00 24.94
C ASP A 14 -5.19 -8.21 25.84
N GLU A 15 -5.80 -9.35 25.55
CA GLU A 15 -5.60 -10.58 26.28
C GLU A 15 -4.95 -11.66 25.41
N LYS A 16 -4.18 -12.54 26.06
CA LYS A 16 -3.64 -13.73 25.39
C LYS A 16 -4.78 -14.62 24.91
N MET A 17 -4.72 -15.04 23.63
CA MET A 17 -5.69 -15.97 23.08
C MET A 17 -5.73 -17.29 23.85
N SER A 18 -6.90 -17.75 24.20
CA SER A 18 -7.12 -19.01 24.93
C SER A 18 -8.41 -19.69 24.47
N LYS A 19 -8.34 -21.00 24.25
CA LYS A 19 -9.51 -21.82 23.92
C LYS A 19 -10.61 -21.73 25.00
N SER A 20 -10.19 -21.67 26.27
CA SER A 20 -11.14 -21.58 27.40
C SER A 20 -11.88 -20.26 27.48
N LYS A 21 -11.32 -19.19 26.92
CA LYS A 21 -11.92 -17.85 26.86
C LYS A 21 -12.76 -17.61 25.59
N GLY A 22 -12.66 -18.49 24.60
CA GLY A 22 -13.36 -18.34 23.34
C GLY A 22 -12.92 -17.13 22.48
N ASN A 23 -11.72 -16.56 22.79
CA ASN A 23 -11.20 -15.37 22.12
C ASN A 23 -10.14 -15.69 21.06
N ILE A 24 -10.14 -16.92 20.55
CA ILE A 24 -9.21 -17.33 19.48
C ILE A 24 -9.77 -16.85 18.15
N LEU A 25 -8.92 -16.16 17.41
CA LEU A 25 -9.17 -15.89 15.98
C LEU A 25 -8.51 -17.02 15.18
N ASP A 26 -9.34 -17.87 14.56
CA ASP A 26 -8.84 -18.96 13.72
C ASP A 26 -8.34 -18.38 12.39
N PRO A 27 -7.05 -18.50 12.07
CA PRO A 27 -6.50 -17.97 10.82
C PRO A 27 -7.10 -18.63 9.59
N ILE A 28 -7.56 -19.88 9.67
CA ILE A 28 -8.19 -20.57 8.54
C ILE A 28 -9.57 -19.98 8.24
N GLU A 29 -10.37 -19.69 9.27
CA GLU A 29 -11.64 -19.01 9.08
C GLU A 29 -11.46 -17.63 8.47
N ILE A 30 -10.48 -16.85 8.95
CA ILE A 30 -10.13 -15.54 8.39
C ILE A 30 -9.69 -15.65 6.93
N ILE A 31 -8.85 -16.62 6.60
CA ILE A 31 -8.40 -16.87 5.22
C ILE A 31 -9.58 -17.23 4.31
N ASN A 32 -10.50 -18.04 4.78
CA ASN A 32 -11.69 -18.42 4.01
C ASN A 32 -12.62 -17.23 3.75
N GLN A 33 -12.69 -16.28 4.68
CA GLN A 33 -13.55 -15.12 4.57
C GLN A 33 -12.93 -13.97 3.77
N TYR A 34 -11.66 -13.65 4.01
CA TYR A 34 -10.99 -12.45 3.47
C TYR A 34 -9.88 -12.78 2.46
N GLY A 35 -9.41 -14.02 2.40
CA GLY A 35 -8.25 -14.44 1.63
C GLY A 35 -6.94 -14.41 2.43
N LEU A 36 -5.93 -15.09 1.91
CA LEU A 36 -4.62 -15.22 2.55
C LEU A 36 -3.83 -13.90 2.55
N ASP A 37 -3.80 -13.20 1.42
CA ASP A 37 -2.97 -12.00 1.27
C ASP A 37 -3.44 -10.83 2.14
N PRO A 38 -4.74 -10.54 2.29
CA PRO A 38 -5.23 -9.55 3.24
C PRO A 38 -4.84 -9.85 4.69
N LEU A 39 -4.90 -11.11 5.12
CA LEU A 39 -4.45 -11.50 6.46
C LEU A 39 -2.95 -11.27 6.64
N ARG A 40 -2.13 -11.69 5.67
CA ARG A 40 -0.67 -11.48 5.71
C ARG A 40 -0.32 -9.98 5.74
N TYR A 41 -0.99 -9.20 4.90
CA TYR A 41 -0.84 -7.74 4.87
C TYR A 41 -1.13 -7.14 6.25
N TYR A 42 -2.28 -7.47 6.83
CA TYR A 42 -2.70 -7.00 8.14
C TYR A 42 -1.70 -7.35 9.24
N LEU A 43 -1.26 -8.60 9.31
CA LEU A 43 -0.31 -9.05 10.33
C LEU A 43 1.04 -8.32 10.23
N ILE A 44 1.53 -8.08 9.01
CA ILE A 44 2.79 -7.35 8.80
C ILE A 44 2.62 -5.87 9.14
N LYS A 45 1.47 -5.28 8.86
CA LYS A 45 1.22 -3.87 9.08
C LYS A 45 0.97 -3.54 10.54
N GLU A 46 0.08 -4.29 11.20
CA GLU A 46 -0.42 -3.96 12.54
C GLU A 46 0.47 -4.47 13.68
N VAL A 47 1.27 -5.50 13.42
CA VAL A 47 2.12 -6.12 14.44
C VAL A 47 3.58 -5.79 14.19
N SER A 48 4.09 -4.77 14.89
CA SER A 48 5.51 -4.44 14.81
C SER A 48 6.36 -5.58 15.35
N PHE A 49 7.37 -5.98 14.57
CA PHE A 49 8.23 -7.11 14.93
C PHE A 49 8.88 -6.93 16.32
N GLY A 50 8.81 -7.97 17.15
CA GLY A 50 9.33 -7.94 18.53
C GLY A 50 8.36 -7.42 19.58
N ASN A 51 7.25 -6.80 19.19
CA ASN A 51 6.18 -6.35 20.08
C ASN A 51 4.97 -7.28 20.05
N ASP A 52 4.17 -7.24 21.10
CA ASP A 52 2.87 -7.88 21.10
C ASP A 52 1.91 -7.14 20.16
N GLY A 53 1.10 -7.89 19.43
CA GLY A 53 0.12 -7.35 18.49
C GLY A 53 -1.30 -7.68 18.92
N ASN A 54 -2.14 -6.66 19.05
CA ASN A 54 -3.57 -6.84 19.31
C ASN A 54 -4.32 -6.91 17.99
N ILE A 55 -4.87 -8.06 17.66
CA ILE A 55 -5.65 -8.25 16.44
C ILE A 55 -7.13 -8.41 16.75
N SER A 56 -7.95 -7.86 15.85
CA SER A 56 -9.40 -8.03 15.86
C SER A 56 -9.94 -8.04 14.44
N GLN A 57 -11.14 -8.59 14.28
CA GLN A 57 -11.83 -8.61 12.98
C GLN A 57 -12.08 -7.19 12.47
N ASP A 58 -12.54 -6.28 13.33
CA ASP A 58 -12.82 -4.88 12.96
C ASP A 58 -11.56 -4.17 12.45
N ARG A 59 -10.41 -4.39 13.10
CA ARG A 59 -9.13 -3.83 12.66
C ARG A 59 -8.69 -4.40 11.32
N LEU A 60 -8.86 -5.71 11.11
CA LEU A 60 -8.58 -6.36 9.84
C LEU A 60 -9.45 -5.76 8.71
N GLU A 61 -10.76 -5.66 8.92
CA GLU A 61 -11.68 -5.08 7.95
C GLU A 61 -11.37 -3.62 7.64
N ASN A 62 -11.09 -2.83 8.67
CA ASN A 62 -10.67 -1.43 8.48
C ASN A 62 -9.37 -1.31 7.70
N CYS A 63 -8.38 -2.15 7.98
CA CYS A 63 -7.11 -2.18 7.27
C CYS A 63 -7.30 -2.55 5.78
N ILE A 64 -8.09 -3.59 5.49
CA ILE A 64 -8.42 -4.01 4.12
C ILE A 64 -9.14 -2.87 3.39
N ASN A 65 -10.15 -2.29 4.00
CA ASN A 65 -10.96 -1.26 3.37
C ASN A 65 -10.19 0.04 3.16
N SER A 66 -9.42 0.51 4.16
CA SER A 66 -8.69 1.77 4.05
C SER A 66 -7.54 1.69 3.06
N ASP A 67 -6.70 0.67 3.17
CA ASP A 67 -5.43 0.62 2.46
C ASP A 67 -5.54 -0.09 1.12
N LEU A 68 -6.15 -1.28 1.12
CA LEU A 68 -6.20 -2.09 -0.09
C LEU A 68 -7.34 -1.64 -1.01
N ALA A 69 -8.55 -1.43 -0.49
CA ALA A 69 -9.68 -1.04 -1.33
C ALA A 69 -9.67 0.47 -1.65
N ASN A 70 -9.70 1.34 -0.63
CA ASN A 70 -9.91 2.77 -0.83
C ASN A 70 -8.63 3.53 -1.23
N ASN A 71 -7.45 3.10 -0.78
CA ASN A 71 -6.21 3.74 -1.20
C ASN A 71 -5.69 3.12 -2.51
N PHE A 72 -5.22 1.88 -2.47
CA PHE A 72 -4.59 1.23 -3.63
C PHE A 72 -5.60 0.89 -4.73
N GLY A 73 -6.66 0.16 -4.42
CA GLY A 73 -7.65 -0.29 -5.39
C GLY A 73 -8.34 0.87 -6.12
N ASN A 74 -8.74 1.90 -5.36
CA ASN A 74 -9.34 3.10 -5.94
C ASN A 74 -8.36 3.87 -6.83
N LEU A 75 -7.08 4.00 -6.44
CA LEU A 75 -6.07 4.61 -7.29
C LEU A 75 -5.90 3.86 -8.61
N CYS A 76 -5.76 2.53 -8.54
CA CYS A 76 -5.65 1.67 -9.72
C CYS A 76 -6.86 1.84 -10.64
N GLN A 77 -8.06 1.74 -10.10
CA GLN A 77 -9.30 1.88 -10.87
C GLN A 77 -9.40 3.25 -11.53
N ARG A 78 -9.13 4.32 -10.79
CA ARG A 78 -9.24 5.69 -11.30
C ARG A 78 -8.25 5.98 -12.42
N VAL A 79 -6.97 5.64 -12.23
CA VAL A 79 -5.95 5.94 -13.24
C VAL A 79 -6.12 5.06 -14.49
N THR A 80 -6.47 3.76 -14.33
CA THR A 80 -6.69 2.88 -15.48
C THR A 80 -7.94 3.26 -16.26
N ALA A 81 -9.05 3.57 -15.60
CA ALA A 81 -10.25 4.05 -16.25
C ALA A 81 -10.02 5.38 -16.96
N PHE A 82 -9.24 6.28 -16.35
CA PHE A 82 -8.86 7.55 -16.98
C PHE A 82 -7.98 7.34 -18.20
N ALA A 83 -6.99 6.44 -18.15
CA ALA A 83 -6.11 6.09 -19.25
C ALA A 83 -6.89 5.46 -20.42
N ILE A 84 -7.82 4.55 -20.12
CA ILE A 84 -8.71 3.95 -21.14
C ILE A 84 -9.47 5.05 -21.88
N LYS A 85 -10.06 5.99 -21.16
CA LYS A 85 -10.90 7.03 -21.74
C LYS A 85 -10.14 8.12 -22.48
N ASN A 86 -8.93 8.49 -22.04
CA ASN A 86 -8.23 9.69 -22.50
C ASN A 86 -6.88 9.40 -23.20
N CYS A 87 -6.37 8.16 -23.11
CA CYS A 87 -5.10 7.73 -23.71
C CYS A 87 -5.28 6.48 -24.59
N GLU A 88 -6.45 6.27 -25.18
CA GLU A 88 -6.77 5.12 -26.06
C GLU A 88 -6.51 3.74 -25.40
N GLY A 89 -6.59 3.64 -24.08
CA GLY A 89 -6.27 2.43 -23.35
C GLY A 89 -4.79 2.04 -23.39
N LYS A 90 -3.90 2.95 -23.75
CA LYS A 90 -2.46 2.72 -23.84
C LYS A 90 -1.72 3.51 -22.77
N ILE A 91 -0.54 2.99 -22.37
CA ILE A 91 0.39 3.76 -21.53
C ILE A 91 0.97 4.89 -22.39
N PRO A 92 0.82 6.17 -21.99
CA PRO A 92 1.34 7.29 -22.75
C PRO A 92 2.85 7.22 -22.93
N LYS A 93 3.33 7.48 -24.15
CA LYS A 93 4.77 7.51 -24.49
C LYS A 93 5.33 8.91 -24.65
N ASN A 94 4.49 9.87 -25.08
CA ASN A 94 4.89 11.26 -25.21
C ASN A 94 4.69 11.95 -23.86
N ILE A 95 5.79 12.09 -23.10
CA ILE A 95 5.82 12.60 -21.74
C ILE A 95 6.94 13.63 -21.57
N LYS A 96 6.71 14.60 -20.68
CA LYS A 96 7.72 15.58 -20.28
C LYS A 96 7.54 15.87 -18.79
N PHE A 97 8.45 15.37 -17.98
CA PHE A 97 8.41 15.54 -16.54
C PHE A 97 8.68 16.98 -16.10
N ILE A 98 8.02 17.38 -15.04
CA ILE A 98 8.33 18.55 -14.22
C ILE A 98 8.74 18.07 -12.83
N ASP A 99 9.20 18.98 -11.98
CA ASP A 99 9.76 18.65 -10.66
C ASP A 99 8.78 17.86 -9.77
N ASP A 100 7.49 18.17 -9.83
CA ASP A 100 6.46 17.44 -9.07
C ASP A 100 6.37 15.96 -9.49
N ASP A 101 6.53 15.67 -10.76
CA ASP A 101 6.50 14.30 -11.29
C ASP A 101 7.74 13.53 -10.85
N LEU A 102 8.91 14.17 -10.97
CA LEU A 102 10.19 13.58 -10.60
C LEU A 102 10.24 13.31 -9.08
N LYS A 103 9.75 14.25 -8.28
CA LYS A 103 9.70 14.11 -6.83
C LYS A 103 9.00 12.84 -6.37
N ILE A 104 7.85 12.53 -6.97
CA ILE A 104 7.09 11.32 -6.59
C ILE A 104 7.67 10.04 -7.21
N LEU A 105 8.17 10.10 -8.45
CA LEU A 105 8.78 8.97 -9.14
C LEU A 105 10.08 8.50 -8.48
N ASP A 106 10.90 9.44 -8.01
CA ASP A 106 12.19 9.14 -7.39
C ASP A 106 12.09 8.74 -5.92
N LYS A 107 10.90 8.84 -5.31
CA LYS A 107 10.71 8.54 -3.89
C LYS A 107 11.22 7.15 -3.51
N PHE A 108 10.91 6.12 -4.28
CA PHE A 108 11.43 4.77 -4.03
C PHE A 108 12.94 4.68 -4.21
N LYS A 109 13.47 5.27 -5.29
CA LYS A 109 14.89 5.24 -5.59
C LYS A 109 15.73 5.93 -4.49
N LEU A 110 15.28 7.10 -4.04
CA LEU A 110 15.98 7.87 -3.00
C LEU A 110 15.96 7.20 -1.63
N ASN A 111 14.97 6.34 -1.35
CA ASN A 111 14.83 5.65 -0.08
C ASN A 111 15.22 4.17 -0.14
N LEU A 112 15.77 3.68 -1.24
CA LEU A 112 16.01 2.25 -1.44
C LEU A 112 16.94 1.64 -0.38
N ASP A 113 18.02 2.32 -0.02
CA ASP A 113 18.98 1.83 0.97
C ASP A 113 18.37 1.84 2.38
N LEU A 114 17.57 2.87 2.70
CA LEU A 114 16.82 2.91 3.95
C LEU A 114 15.82 1.74 4.03
N ILE A 115 15.06 1.51 2.97
CA ILE A 115 14.09 0.40 2.89
C ILE A 115 14.80 -0.94 3.07
N ARG A 116 15.91 -1.18 2.39
CA ARG A 116 16.71 -2.42 2.54
C ARG A 116 17.19 -2.61 3.96
N ASN A 117 17.76 -1.58 4.57
CA ASN A 117 18.21 -1.64 5.96
C ASN A 117 17.07 -1.98 6.93
N LYS A 118 15.90 -1.39 6.73
CA LYS A 118 14.70 -1.67 7.53
C LYS A 118 14.23 -3.11 7.39
N ILE A 119 14.19 -3.63 6.16
CA ILE A 119 13.83 -5.04 5.90
C ILE A 119 14.85 -5.99 6.53
N ASP A 120 16.15 -5.71 6.41
CA ASP A 120 17.22 -6.53 6.99
C ASP A 120 17.15 -6.59 8.52
N ASN A 121 16.61 -5.54 9.14
CA ASN A 121 16.36 -5.47 10.58
C ASN A 121 14.95 -5.94 10.99
N GLN A 122 14.19 -6.55 10.08
CA GLN A 122 12.81 -7.05 10.28
C GLN A 122 11.78 -5.95 10.59
N ASP A 123 12.07 -4.70 10.29
CA ASP A 123 11.12 -3.58 10.40
C ASP A 123 10.21 -3.54 9.16
N LEU A 124 9.40 -4.59 9.01
CA LEU A 124 8.51 -4.76 7.86
C LEU A 124 7.35 -3.77 7.87
N ASN A 125 6.92 -3.31 9.04
CA ASN A 125 5.91 -2.27 9.18
C ASN A 125 6.34 -1.00 8.45
N PHE A 126 7.61 -0.57 8.66
CA PHE A 126 8.14 0.59 7.95
C PHE A 126 8.01 0.46 6.44
N TYR A 127 8.31 -0.73 5.90
CA TYR A 127 8.20 -0.97 4.46
C TYR A 127 6.76 -0.85 3.96
N ILE A 128 5.81 -1.46 4.67
CA ILE A 128 4.38 -1.37 4.32
C ILE A 128 3.88 0.07 4.44
N ASP A 129 4.20 0.76 5.54
CA ASP A 129 3.80 2.15 5.73
C ASP A 129 4.39 3.08 4.66
N PHE A 130 5.63 2.82 4.24
CA PHE A 130 6.25 3.57 3.16
C PHE A 130 5.48 3.42 1.84
N ILE A 131 5.06 2.18 1.49
CA ILE A 131 4.24 1.92 0.30
C ILE A 131 2.88 2.61 0.42
N VAL A 132 2.16 2.41 1.51
CA VAL A 132 0.82 2.97 1.74
C VAL A 132 0.85 4.50 1.68
N ASN A 133 1.82 5.13 2.33
CA ASN A 133 2.00 6.58 2.27
C ASN A 133 2.35 7.07 0.86
N THR A 134 3.16 6.32 0.12
CA THR A 134 3.48 6.69 -1.27
C THR A 134 2.24 6.60 -2.18
N LEU A 135 1.39 5.60 -1.98
CA LEU A 135 0.12 5.48 -2.71
C LEU A 135 -0.84 6.62 -2.35
N PHE A 136 -0.91 6.99 -1.06
CA PHE A 136 -1.71 8.14 -0.62
C PHE A 136 -1.23 9.45 -1.24
N GLU A 137 0.08 9.70 -1.25
CA GLU A 137 0.66 10.88 -1.92
C GLU A 137 0.43 10.85 -3.44
N THR A 138 0.43 9.66 -4.05
CA THR A 138 0.13 9.50 -5.48
C THR A 138 -1.32 9.81 -5.79
N ASN A 139 -2.26 9.40 -4.93
CA ASN A 139 -3.67 9.80 -5.02
C ASN A 139 -3.81 11.32 -4.94
N LYS A 140 -3.12 11.94 -3.98
CA LYS A 140 -3.09 13.40 -3.84
C LYS A 140 -2.51 14.07 -5.08
N TYR A 141 -1.34 13.62 -5.55
CA TYR A 141 -0.72 14.11 -6.78
C TYR A 141 -1.69 14.06 -7.97
N PHE A 142 -2.36 12.92 -8.20
CA PHE A 142 -3.31 12.78 -9.30
C PHE A 142 -4.49 13.76 -9.19
N ASN A 143 -4.97 14.00 -7.96
CA ASN A 143 -6.01 15.00 -7.70
C ASN A 143 -5.51 16.44 -7.92
N ASP A 144 -4.35 16.78 -7.37
CA ASP A 144 -3.80 18.14 -7.42
C ASP A 144 -3.42 18.54 -8.86
N GLN A 145 -2.96 17.57 -9.66
CA GLN A 145 -2.63 17.80 -11.07
C GLN A 145 -3.85 17.90 -11.99
N GLU A 146 -5.04 17.50 -11.54
CA GLU A 146 -6.32 17.64 -12.24
C GLU A 146 -6.24 17.24 -13.74
N PRO A 147 -5.85 16.01 -14.12
CA PRO A 147 -5.66 15.63 -15.51
C PRO A 147 -6.95 15.79 -16.35
N TRP A 148 -8.12 15.72 -15.71
CA TRP A 148 -9.41 15.94 -16.38
C TRP A 148 -9.62 17.37 -16.88
N LYS A 149 -8.88 18.36 -16.34
CA LYS A 149 -8.85 19.75 -16.80
C LYS A 149 -7.74 20.02 -17.84
N LYS A 150 -6.93 19.02 -18.18
CA LYS A 150 -5.77 19.20 -19.09
C LYS A 150 -6.00 18.61 -20.48
N LYS A 151 -7.24 18.47 -20.92
CA LYS A 151 -7.57 17.88 -22.23
C LYS A 151 -6.94 18.62 -23.41
N ASP A 152 -6.81 19.95 -23.30
CA ASP A 152 -6.18 20.78 -24.33
C ASP A 152 -4.63 20.74 -24.28
N ASN A 153 -4.06 20.16 -23.22
CA ASN A 153 -2.62 19.94 -23.04
C ASN A 153 -2.31 18.44 -22.94
N THR A 154 -2.40 17.75 -24.07
CA THR A 154 -2.18 16.31 -24.17
C THR A 154 -0.84 15.87 -23.58
N LEU A 155 0.23 16.66 -23.76
CA LEU A 155 1.55 16.33 -23.23
C LEU A 155 1.53 16.29 -21.68
N ARG A 156 0.90 17.27 -21.04
CA ARG A 156 0.80 17.29 -19.57
C ARG A 156 -0.12 16.18 -19.07
N LEU A 157 -1.28 15.98 -19.69
CA LEU A 157 -2.19 14.89 -19.38
C LEU A 157 -1.47 13.52 -19.42
N ASN A 158 -0.76 13.25 -20.52
CA ASN A 158 0.01 12.03 -20.71
C ASN A 158 1.07 11.82 -19.62
N THR A 159 1.77 12.90 -19.26
CA THR A 159 2.81 12.84 -18.20
C THR A 159 2.21 12.50 -16.84
N ILE A 160 1.08 13.11 -16.46
CA ILE A 160 0.40 12.83 -15.19
C ILE A 160 -0.07 11.36 -15.13
N VAL A 161 -0.72 10.90 -16.22
CA VAL A 161 -1.20 9.50 -16.30
C VAL A 161 -0.03 8.52 -16.21
N TYR A 162 1.03 8.76 -16.98
CA TYR A 162 2.24 7.91 -16.96
C TYR A 162 2.85 7.86 -15.56
N THR A 163 3.06 9.02 -14.92
CA THR A 163 3.64 9.13 -13.58
C THR A 163 2.85 8.32 -12.56
N THR A 164 1.52 8.46 -12.57
CA THR A 164 0.64 7.73 -11.66
C THR A 164 0.68 6.22 -11.91
N LEU A 165 0.59 5.79 -13.18
CA LEU A 165 0.67 4.37 -13.54
C LEU A 165 2.03 3.76 -13.16
N GLU A 166 3.12 4.50 -13.31
CA GLU A 166 4.47 4.02 -12.98
C GLU A 166 4.65 3.81 -11.47
N ILE A 167 4.07 4.66 -10.63
CA ILE A 167 4.06 4.45 -9.17
C ILE A 167 3.25 3.21 -8.79
N VAL A 168 2.07 3.04 -9.39
CA VAL A 168 1.22 1.86 -9.16
C VAL A 168 1.91 0.56 -9.58
N ARG A 169 2.74 0.61 -10.63
CA ARG A 169 3.51 -0.53 -11.14
C ARG A 169 4.68 -0.92 -10.22
N LYS A 170 5.33 0.04 -9.59
CA LYS A 170 6.48 -0.19 -8.68
C LYS A 170 6.08 -0.90 -7.40
#